data_95493a3c54620b128b174bb5ba822da4
#
_entry.id   95493a3c54620b128b174bb5ba822da4
#
_cell.length_a   1.000
_cell.length_b   1.000
_cell.length_c   1.000
_cell.angle_alpha   90.00
_cell.angle_beta   90.00
_cell.angle_gamma   90.00
#
_symmetry.space_group_name_H-M   'P 1'
#
loop_
_entity.id
_entity.type
_entity.pdbx_description
1 polymer ?
#
loop_
_entity_poly.entity_id
_entity_poly.type
_entity_poly.pdbx_seq_one_letter_code
_entity_poly.pdbx_strand_id
1 'polypeptide(L)'
;QIADEIAAVSTRDVEALCAFARKKHVNGVLCGVSEGNLCAVQAVCQQLNLPCYFTREQWDICQDKKRFKDLCLTHGVPVPREYRIESEADRNAVHYPAIVKPTDGFAAVGISICTSPTELMAAIERAKSASSSGRFIVEDYVVGSEITAVYTIKNREISLSLLRDRYPSLDHENVTAQFDASIAPSQYYQE
;
A
#
# COMPACT_ATOMS: atom_id res chain seq x y z
N GLN A 1 1.53 19.60 -25.22
CA GLN A 1 0.24 19.29 -24.59
C GLN A 1 0.11 17.77 -24.52
N ILE A 2 -0.14 17.20 -23.32
CA ILE A 2 -0.17 15.75 -23.12
C ILE A 2 -1.62 15.23 -23.16
N ALA A 3 -2.61 16.11 -22.93
CA ALA A 3 -4.03 15.78 -22.93
C ALA A 3 -4.78 16.66 -23.93
N ASP A 4 -5.80 16.10 -24.58
CA ASP A 4 -6.69 16.81 -25.51
C ASP A 4 -7.58 17.80 -24.74
N GLU A 5 -7.99 17.43 -23.53
CA GLU A 5 -8.85 18.25 -22.68
C GLU A 5 -8.52 18.03 -21.19
N ILE A 6 -8.67 19.09 -20.41
CA ILE A 6 -8.53 19.07 -18.95
C ILE A 6 -9.88 19.43 -18.33
N ALA A 7 -10.39 18.55 -17.46
CA ALA A 7 -11.58 18.83 -16.67
C ALA A 7 -11.23 19.29 -15.27
N ALA A 8 -11.80 20.41 -14.83
CA ALA A 8 -11.68 20.91 -13.47
C ALA A 8 -12.66 20.19 -12.52
N VAL A 9 -12.46 18.88 -12.36
CA VAL A 9 -13.26 18.00 -11.50
C VAL A 9 -12.36 17.36 -10.47
N SER A 10 -12.81 17.29 -9.21
CA SER A 10 -12.07 16.55 -8.19
C SER A 10 -11.97 15.08 -8.56
N THR A 11 -10.79 14.50 -8.46
CA THR A 11 -10.56 13.08 -8.71
C THR A 11 -11.25 12.17 -7.68
N ARG A 12 -11.83 12.75 -6.63
CA ARG A 12 -12.60 12.03 -5.60
C ARG A 12 -14.12 12.19 -5.76
N ASP A 13 -14.57 13.07 -6.64
CA ASP A 13 -15.99 13.27 -6.93
C ASP A 13 -16.43 12.30 -8.04
N VAL A 14 -16.83 11.11 -7.61
CA VAL A 14 -17.25 10.02 -8.51
C VAL A 14 -18.44 10.40 -9.38
N GLU A 15 -19.40 11.18 -8.85
CA GLU A 15 -20.59 11.59 -9.61
C GLU A 15 -20.22 12.56 -10.73
N ALA A 16 -19.43 13.57 -10.41
CA ALA A 16 -18.96 14.55 -11.40
C ALA A 16 -18.06 13.87 -12.46
N LEU A 17 -17.19 12.93 -12.03
CA LEU A 17 -16.36 12.12 -12.96
C LEU A 17 -17.23 11.28 -13.89
N CYS A 18 -18.28 10.61 -13.38
CA CYS A 18 -19.20 9.85 -14.19
C CYS A 18 -19.99 10.73 -15.17
N ALA A 19 -20.46 11.89 -14.74
CA ALA A 19 -21.13 12.84 -15.61
C ALA A 19 -20.23 13.32 -16.75
N PHE A 20 -18.99 13.67 -16.43
CA PHE A 20 -17.99 14.07 -17.42
C PHE A 20 -17.68 12.91 -18.40
N ALA A 21 -17.42 11.71 -17.88
CA ALA A 21 -17.11 10.54 -18.69
C ALA A 21 -18.24 10.18 -19.67
N ARG A 22 -19.52 10.24 -19.23
CA ARG A 22 -20.68 10.04 -20.12
C ARG A 22 -20.74 11.10 -21.23
N LYS A 23 -20.54 12.39 -20.86
CA LYS A 23 -20.55 13.51 -21.82
C LYS A 23 -19.49 13.36 -22.89
N LYS A 24 -18.33 12.78 -22.53
CA LYS A 24 -17.18 12.62 -23.42
C LYS A 24 -17.09 11.24 -24.08
N HIS A 25 -18.06 10.37 -23.82
CA HIS A 25 -18.08 9.00 -24.35
C HIS A 25 -16.79 8.22 -24.05
N VAL A 26 -16.31 8.35 -22.81
CA VAL A 26 -15.07 7.70 -22.36
C VAL A 26 -15.22 6.18 -22.37
N ASN A 27 -14.25 5.46 -22.92
CA ASN A 27 -14.25 4.01 -23.05
C ASN A 27 -13.42 3.28 -21.98
N GLY A 28 -12.65 4.01 -21.18
CA GLY A 28 -11.82 3.46 -20.11
C GLY A 28 -11.31 4.55 -19.21
N VAL A 29 -10.95 4.16 -17.99
CA VAL A 29 -10.41 5.06 -16.96
C VAL A 29 -9.11 4.46 -16.44
N LEU A 30 -8.08 5.27 -16.37
CA LEU A 30 -6.77 4.89 -15.85
C LEU A 30 -6.37 5.85 -14.74
N CYS A 31 -5.85 5.32 -13.66
CA CYS A 31 -5.13 6.06 -12.64
C CYS A 31 -3.64 5.68 -12.70
N GLY A 32 -2.78 6.66 -12.57
CA GLY A 32 -1.34 6.42 -12.40
C GLY A 32 -1.01 5.90 -11.01
N VAL A 33 0.02 6.44 -10.40
CA VAL A 33 0.59 5.97 -9.12
C VAL A 33 -0.15 6.46 -7.86
N SER A 34 -1.31 7.10 -7.99
CA SER A 34 -2.04 7.66 -6.86
C SER A 34 -3.02 6.64 -6.26
N GLU A 35 -2.65 5.99 -5.18
CA GLU A 35 -3.52 5.07 -4.43
C GLU A 35 -4.87 5.71 -4.04
N GLY A 36 -4.86 6.98 -3.62
CA GLY A 36 -6.07 7.69 -3.22
C GLY A 36 -7.12 7.84 -4.34
N ASN A 37 -6.71 7.73 -5.60
CA ASN A 37 -7.61 7.83 -6.75
C ASN A 37 -8.10 6.47 -7.26
N LEU A 38 -7.47 5.36 -6.88
CA LEU A 38 -7.84 4.02 -7.36
C LEU A 38 -9.27 3.65 -6.96
N CYS A 39 -9.70 4.04 -5.76
CA CYS A 39 -11.06 3.82 -5.30
C CYS A 39 -12.09 4.52 -6.21
N ALA A 40 -11.80 5.75 -6.64
CA ALA A 40 -12.65 6.50 -7.55
C ALA A 40 -12.66 5.86 -8.96
N VAL A 41 -11.51 5.40 -9.46
CA VAL A 41 -11.44 4.66 -10.74
C VAL A 41 -12.35 3.45 -10.71
N GLN A 42 -12.27 2.62 -9.67
CA GLN A 42 -13.10 1.43 -9.55
C GLN A 42 -14.59 1.79 -9.51
N ALA A 43 -14.97 2.81 -8.73
CA ALA A 43 -16.36 3.24 -8.62
C ALA A 43 -16.90 3.80 -9.95
N VAL A 44 -16.12 4.62 -10.68
CA VAL A 44 -16.50 5.15 -12.00
C VAL A 44 -16.65 4.01 -13.01
N CYS A 45 -15.68 3.09 -13.07
CA CYS A 45 -15.74 1.95 -13.98
C CYS A 45 -16.99 1.08 -13.70
N GLN A 46 -17.29 0.83 -12.44
CA GLN A 46 -18.49 0.08 -12.04
C GLN A 46 -19.77 0.78 -12.43
N GLN A 47 -19.91 2.08 -12.16
CA GLN A 47 -21.12 2.85 -12.47
C GLN A 47 -21.37 3.02 -13.96
N LEU A 48 -20.31 3.05 -14.76
CA LEU A 48 -20.39 3.24 -16.21
C LEU A 48 -20.27 1.93 -17.00
N ASN A 49 -20.14 0.80 -16.33
CA ASN A 49 -19.89 -0.51 -16.93
C ASN A 49 -18.67 -0.49 -17.86
N LEU A 50 -17.60 0.18 -17.42
CA LEU A 50 -16.34 0.25 -18.13
C LEU A 50 -15.37 -0.84 -17.64
N PRO A 51 -14.43 -1.28 -18.47
CA PRO A 51 -13.39 -2.20 -18.04
C PRO A 51 -12.56 -1.58 -16.91
N CYS A 52 -12.31 -2.38 -15.86
CA CYS A 52 -11.42 -2.02 -14.76
C CYS A 52 -10.35 -3.09 -14.60
N TYR A 53 -9.13 -2.69 -14.34
CA TYR A 53 -7.98 -3.60 -14.21
C TYR A 53 -7.88 -4.28 -12.85
N PHE A 54 -8.79 -3.97 -11.92
CA PHE A 54 -8.94 -4.66 -10.63
C PHE A 54 -10.38 -4.63 -10.15
N THR A 55 -10.74 -5.56 -9.26
CA THR A 55 -12.07 -5.62 -8.63
C THR A 55 -12.07 -4.86 -7.30
N ARG A 56 -13.25 -4.57 -6.79
CA ARG A 56 -13.41 -3.99 -5.45
C ARG A 56 -12.81 -4.88 -4.36
N GLU A 57 -13.00 -6.19 -4.47
CA GLU A 57 -12.44 -7.15 -3.52
C GLU A 57 -10.91 -7.16 -3.52
N GLN A 58 -10.29 -7.15 -4.71
CA GLN A 58 -8.84 -7.04 -4.84
C GLN A 58 -8.33 -5.75 -4.20
N TRP A 59 -9.01 -4.64 -4.43
CA TRP A 59 -8.69 -3.37 -3.81
C TRP A 59 -8.75 -3.44 -2.28
N ASP A 60 -9.86 -3.96 -1.73
CA ASP A 60 -10.07 -4.07 -0.29
C ASP A 60 -9.03 -4.97 0.40
N ILE A 61 -8.55 -6.02 -0.28
CA ILE A 61 -7.46 -6.87 0.21
C ILE A 61 -6.13 -6.09 0.21
N CYS A 62 -5.82 -5.39 -0.89
CA CYS A 62 -4.55 -4.66 -1.00
C CYS A 62 -4.47 -3.44 -0.07
N GLN A 63 -5.60 -2.85 0.31
CA GLN A 63 -5.64 -1.69 1.21
C GLN A 63 -5.52 -2.08 2.68
N ASP A 64 -5.94 -3.26 3.07
CA ASP A 64 -5.87 -3.73 4.47
C ASP A 64 -4.66 -4.65 4.64
N LYS A 65 -3.64 -4.16 5.36
CA LYS A 65 -2.38 -4.88 5.59
C LYS A 65 -2.59 -6.25 6.23
N LYS A 66 -3.59 -6.38 7.11
CA LYS A 66 -3.93 -7.66 7.74
C LYS A 66 -4.51 -8.63 6.72
N ARG A 67 -5.48 -8.21 5.91
CA ARG A 67 -6.09 -9.04 4.86
C ARG A 67 -5.06 -9.45 3.81
N PHE A 68 -4.18 -8.53 3.40
CA PHE A 68 -3.11 -8.84 2.45
C PHE A 68 -2.14 -9.86 3.03
N LYS A 69 -1.76 -9.71 4.30
CA LYS A 69 -0.88 -10.66 4.99
C LYS A 69 -1.51 -12.06 5.11
N ASP A 70 -2.80 -12.13 5.43
CA ASP A 70 -3.53 -13.39 5.50
C ASP A 70 -3.59 -14.07 4.12
N LEU A 71 -3.75 -13.31 3.04
CA LEU A 71 -3.65 -13.82 1.67
C LEU A 71 -2.25 -14.39 1.38
N CYS A 72 -1.19 -13.67 1.74
CA CYS A 72 0.19 -14.15 1.60
C CYS A 72 0.39 -15.49 2.30
N LEU A 73 -0.04 -15.60 3.56
CA LEU A 73 0.06 -16.83 4.34
C LEU A 73 -0.71 -17.99 3.70
N THR A 74 -1.91 -17.74 3.19
CA THR A 74 -2.74 -18.73 2.50
C THR A 74 -2.03 -19.32 1.27
N HIS A 75 -1.18 -18.52 0.62
CA HIS A 75 -0.42 -18.92 -0.56
C HIS A 75 1.03 -19.30 -0.25
N GLY A 76 1.39 -19.47 1.02
CA GLY A 76 2.73 -19.89 1.44
C GLY A 76 3.81 -18.80 1.23
N VAL A 77 3.41 -17.54 1.06
CA VAL A 77 4.35 -16.42 0.95
C VAL A 77 4.77 -15.99 2.36
N PRO A 78 6.09 -15.95 2.65
CA PRO A 78 6.58 -15.55 3.96
C PRO A 78 6.20 -14.11 4.28
N VAL A 79 5.81 -13.88 5.52
CA VAL A 79 5.51 -12.55 6.06
C VAL A 79 6.19 -12.36 7.41
N PRO A 80 6.47 -11.12 7.85
CA PRO A 80 6.99 -10.87 9.18
C PRO A 80 6.07 -11.42 10.25
N ARG A 81 6.64 -11.91 11.37
CA ARG A 81 5.86 -12.36 12.52
C ARG A 81 5.01 -11.23 13.06
N GLU A 82 3.75 -11.51 13.33
CA GLU A 82 2.79 -10.58 13.92
C GLU A 82 2.57 -10.89 15.40
N TYR A 83 2.43 -9.85 16.20
CA TYR A 83 2.14 -9.94 17.64
C TYR A 83 0.73 -9.43 17.91
N ARG A 84 -0.05 -10.26 18.59
CA ARG A 84 -1.34 -9.84 19.15
C ARG A 84 -1.08 -9.13 20.47
N ILE A 85 -1.58 -7.92 20.63
CA ILE A 85 -1.35 -7.10 21.82
C ILE A 85 -2.68 -6.84 22.53
N GLU A 86 -2.98 -7.67 23.52
CA GLU A 86 -4.20 -7.55 24.34
C GLU A 86 -3.89 -7.35 25.83
N SER A 87 -2.70 -7.77 26.26
CA SER A 87 -2.27 -7.73 27.64
C SER A 87 -0.86 -7.17 27.81
N GLU A 88 -0.45 -6.94 29.06
CA GLU A 88 0.92 -6.60 29.38
C GLU A 88 1.90 -7.75 29.06
N ALA A 89 1.47 -8.99 29.28
CA ALA A 89 2.27 -10.16 28.95
C ALA A 89 2.58 -10.22 27.44
N ASP A 90 1.60 -9.87 26.59
CA ASP A 90 1.81 -9.84 25.14
C ASP A 90 2.85 -8.77 24.75
N ARG A 91 2.80 -7.59 25.40
CA ARG A 91 3.78 -6.53 25.15
C ARG A 91 5.21 -6.95 25.51
N ASN A 92 5.35 -7.70 26.58
CA ASN A 92 6.63 -8.23 27.04
C ASN A 92 7.15 -9.38 26.16
N ALA A 93 6.28 -10.02 25.40
CA ALA A 93 6.62 -11.07 24.44
C ALA A 93 7.04 -10.56 23.06
N VAL A 94 6.95 -9.24 22.80
CA VAL A 94 7.38 -8.64 21.53
C VAL A 94 8.90 -8.67 21.41
N HIS A 95 9.41 -9.14 20.27
CA HIS A 95 10.82 -9.00 19.95
C HIS A 95 11.09 -7.61 19.38
N TYR A 96 12.17 -6.99 19.83
CA TYR A 96 12.56 -5.67 19.35
C TYR A 96 13.84 -5.76 18.50
N PRO A 97 13.97 -4.91 17.44
CA PRO A 97 13.03 -3.87 17.04
C PRO A 97 11.75 -4.42 16.42
N ALA A 98 10.62 -3.76 16.72
CA ALA A 98 9.31 -4.07 16.18
C ALA A 98 8.76 -2.86 15.40
N ILE A 99 7.87 -3.11 14.44
CA ILE A 99 7.21 -2.06 13.68
C ILE A 99 5.71 -2.08 13.96
N VAL A 100 5.15 -0.91 14.22
CA VAL A 100 3.72 -0.71 14.43
C VAL A 100 3.15 0.07 13.25
N LYS A 101 2.05 -0.41 12.68
CA LYS A 101 1.42 0.18 11.48
C LYS A 101 -0.09 0.22 11.64
N PRO A 102 -0.79 1.26 11.14
CA PRO A 102 -2.24 1.16 10.92
C PRO A 102 -2.52 0.05 9.88
N THR A 103 -3.64 -0.69 10.04
CA THR A 103 -4.01 -1.73 9.07
C THR A 103 -4.38 -1.15 7.71
N ASP A 104 -4.93 0.05 7.70
CA ASP A 104 -5.33 0.84 6.55
C ASP A 104 -4.48 2.11 6.42
N GLY A 105 -4.63 2.83 5.32
CA GLY A 105 -3.86 4.03 5.05
C GLY A 105 -2.61 3.80 4.20
N PHE A 106 -2.04 4.90 3.74
CA PHE A 106 -0.94 4.95 2.76
C PHE A 106 0.09 6.02 3.16
N ALA A 107 1.17 6.13 2.39
CA ALA A 107 2.24 7.11 2.59
C ALA A 107 2.93 7.02 3.96
N ALA A 108 3.00 5.83 4.55
CA ALA A 108 3.65 5.52 5.82
C ALA A 108 3.15 6.35 7.04
N VAL A 109 1.99 7.02 6.93
CA VAL A 109 1.41 7.77 8.05
C VAL A 109 1.05 6.82 9.19
N GLY A 110 1.45 7.16 10.42
CA GLY A 110 1.18 6.37 11.62
C GLY A 110 2.07 5.14 11.81
N ILE A 111 3.07 4.92 10.95
CA ILE A 111 4.07 3.86 11.13
C ILE A 111 5.12 4.30 12.16
N SER A 112 5.55 3.38 13.02
CA SER A 112 6.61 3.61 13.99
C SER A 112 7.46 2.36 14.16
N ILE A 113 8.77 2.52 14.26
CA ILE A 113 9.69 1.49 14.69
C ILE A 113 9.92 1.67 16.18
N CYS A 114 9.80 0.60 16.96
CA CYS A 114 9.96 0.57 18.40
C CYS A 114 11.17 -0.27 18.75
N THR A 115 11.97 0.21 19.68
CA THR A 115 13.16 -0.49 20.20
C THR A 115 12.96 -0.98 21.63
N SER A 116 11.84 -0.60 22.24
CA SER A 116 11.52 -0.93 23.64
C SER A 116 10.01 -1.07 23.88
N PRO A 117 9.59 -1.76 24.97
CA PRO A 117 8.19 -1.85 25.38
C PRO A 117 7.56 -0.49 25.68
N THR A 118 8.35 0.46 26.16
CA THR A 118 7.86 1.81 26.49
C THR A 118 7.42 2.57 25.23
N GLU A 119 8.17 2.42 24.13
CA GLU A 119 7.84 3.06 22.85
C GLU A 119 6.63 2.41 22.16
N LEU A 120 6.41 1.12 22.40
CA LEU A 120 5.34 0.34 21.76
C LEU A 120 3.96 0.93 22.01
N MET A 121 3.63 1.33 23.24
CA MET A 121 2.31 1.87 23.56
C MET A 121 2.05 3.21 22.85
N ALA A 122 3.02 4.10 22.84
CA ALA A 122 2.91 5.37 22.12
C ALA A 122 2.77 5.16 20.61
N ALA A 123 3.47 4.16 20.06
CA ALA A 123 3.38 3.78 18.65
C ALA A 123 2.00 3.20 18.30
N ILE A 124 1.43 2.37 19.16
CA ILE A 124 0.08 1.82 19.00
C ILE A 124 -0.96 2.94 18.95
N GLU A 125 -0.90 3.89 19.86
CA GLU A 125 -1.86 5.02 19.88
C GLU A 125 -1.70 5.91 18.63
N ARG A 126 -0.48 6.13 18.13
CA ARG A 126 -0.25 6.82 16.85
C ARG A 126 -0.86 6.06 15.67
N ALA A 127 -0.64 4.75 15.61
CA ALA A 127 -1.18 3.92 14.54
C ALA A 127 -2.72 3.88 14.54
N LYS A 128 -3.34 3.75 15.72
CA LYS A 128 -4.80 3.83 15.88
C LYS A 128 -5.36 5.18 15.43
N SER A 129 -4.71 6.27 15.81
CA SER A 129 -5.15 7.61 15.45
C SER A 129 -5.02 7.89 13.94
N ALA A 130 -4.06 7.24 13.27
CA ALA A 130 -3.84 7.35 11.84
C ALA A 130 -4.72 6.39 11.00
N SER A 131 -5.32 5.39 11.64
CA SER A 131 -6.21 4.42 10.99
C SER A 131 -7.64 4.94 10.95
N SER A 132 -8.30 4.80 9.80
CA SER A 132 -9.73 5.12 9.68
C SER A 132 -10.61 4.12 10.44
N SER A 133 -10.12 2.89 10.62
CA SER A 133 -10.80 1.83 11.36
C SER A 133 -10.35 1.72 12.84
N GLY A 134 -9.36 2.51 13.26
CA GLY A 134 -8.74 2.41 14.57
C GLY A 134 -7.92 1.14 14.80
N ARG A 135 -7.67 0.36 13.74
CA ARG A 135 -6.95 -0.92 13.80
C ARG A 135 -5.48 -0.75 13.48
N PHE A 136 -4.66 -1.60 14.09
CA PHE A 136 -3.21 -1.62 13.92
C PHE A 136 -2.69 -3.06 13.86
N ILE A 137 -1.45 -3.21 13.41
CA ILE A 137 -0.65 -4.43 13.51
C ILE A 137 0.70 -4.11 14.14
N VAL A 138 1.24 -5.07 14.87
CA VAL A 138 2.61 -5.06 15.42
C VAL A 138 3.35 -6.23 14.82
N GLU A 139 4.51 -5.99 14.24
CA GLU A 139 5.29 -7.01 13.53
C GLU A 139 6.77 -6.91 13.88
N ASP A 140 7.52 -7.99 13.68
CA ASP A 140 8.97 -7.92 13.65
C ASP A 140 9.42 -6.86 12.62
N TYR A 141 10.34 -6.00 13.01
CA TYR A 141 11.00 -5.12 12.06
C TYR A 141 12.12 -5.88 11.36
N VAL A 142 11.90 -6.18 10.09
CA VAL A 142 12.87 -6.91 9.27
C VAL A 142 13.97 -5.95 8.80
N VAL A 143 15.20 -6.24 9.20
CA VAL A 143 16.38 -5.52 8.73
C VAL A 143 16.96 -6.26 7.54
N GLY A 144 17.14 -5.59 6.43
CA GLY A 144 17.66 -6.20 5.21
C GLY A 144 17.66 -5.22 4.03
N SER A 145 18.06 -5.73 2.87
CA SER A 145 17.97 -4.98 1.62
C SER A 145 16.52 -4.93 1.15
N GLU A 146 16.08 -3.76 0.72
CA GLU A 146 14.76 -3.60 0.13
C GLU A 146 14.83 -3.68 -1.39
N ILE A 147 13.91 -4.42 -1.97
CA ILE A 147 13.74 -4.52 -3.41
C ILE A 147 12.30 -4.18 -3.81
N THR A 148 12.13 -3.64 -5.01
CA THR A 148 10.84 -3.45 -5.65
C THR A 148 10.73 -4.38 -6.85
N ALA A 149 9.77 -5.29 -6.82
CA ALA A 149 9.41 -6.11 -7.96
C ALA A 149 8.16 -5.52 -8.63
N VAL A 150 8.26 -5.21 -9.92
CA VAL A 150 7.16 -4.68 -10.73
C VAL A 150 6.73 -5.74 -11.73
N TYR A 151 5.46 -6.06 -11.72
CA TYR A 151 4.88 -7.04 -12.62
C TYR A 151 3.91 -6.39 -13.60
N THR A 152 3.90 -6.88 -14.82
CA THR A 152 2.85 -6.61 -15.79
C THR A 152 1.91 -7.80 -15.85
N ILE A 153 0.61 -7.53 -15.78
CA ILE A 153 -0.42 -8.57 -15.91
C ILE A 153 -1.22 -8.29 -17.17
N LYS A 154 -1.22 -9.23 -18.11
CA LYS A 154 -1.97 -9.16 -19.36
C LYS A 154 -2.60 -10.52 -19.65
N ASN A 155 -3.90 -10.56 -19.91
CA ASN A 155 -4.62 -11.80 -20.24
C ASN A 155 -4.43 -12.91 -19.20
N ARG A 156 -4.32 -12.57 -17.91
CA ARG A 156 -4.02 -13.47 -16.77
C ARG A 156 -2.60 -14.04 -16.76
N GLU A 157 -1.74 -13.61 -17.65
CA GLU A 157 -0.32 -13.92 -17.63
C GLU A 157 0.42 -12.86 -16.82
N ILE A 158 1.32 -13.29 -15.95
CA ILE A 158 2.10 -12.42 -15.07
C ILE A 158 3.54 -12.46 -15.57
N SER A 159 4.12 -11.28 -15.83
CA SER A 159 5.52 -11.14 -16.23
C SER A 159 6.23 -10.19 -15.29
N LEU A 160 7.40 -10.57 -14.80
CA LEU A 160 8.27 -9.66 -14.06
C LEU A 160 8.84 -8.63 -15.05
N SER A 161 8.46 -7.37 -14.88
CA SER A 161 8.87 -6.28 -15.76
C SER A 161 10.11 -5.56 -15.27
N LEU A 162 10.30 -5.51 -13.95
CA LEU A 162 11.42 -4.81 -13.34
C LEU A 162 11.65 -5.31 -11.92
N LEU A 163 12.91 -5.48 -11.55
CA LEU A 163 13.38 -5.69 -10.20
C LEU A 163 14.42 -4.61 -9.89
N ARG A 164 14.20 -3.81 -8.85
CA ARG A 164 15.06 -2.68 -8.46
C ARG A 164 15.41 -2.76 -7.00
N ASP A 165 16.63 -2.36 -6.66
CA ASP A 165 17.01 -2.11 -5.28
C ASP A 165 16.39 -0.78 -4.81
N ARG A 166 15.99 -0.73 -3.54
CA ARG A 166 15.49 0.48 -2.88
C ARG A 166 16.49 0.90 -1.81
N TYR A 167 16.78 2.18 -1.79
CA TYR A 167 17.68 2.78 -0.82
C TYR A 167 16.88 3.76 0.05
N PRO A 168 16.77 3.53 1.38
CA PRO A 168 16.13 4.49 2.26
C PRO A 168 16.94 5.79 2.28
N SER A 169 16.27 6.91 2.24
CA SER A 169 16.93 8.20 2.47
C SER A 169 17.40 8.28 3.93
N LEU A 170 18.66 8.63 4.11
CA LEU A 170 19.26 8.75 5.45
C LEU A 170 18.82 10.01 6.21
N ASP A 171 18.08 10.92 5.57
CA ASP A 171 17.77 12.24 6.12
C ASP A 171 16.48 12.30 6.93
N HIS A 172 15.76 11.19 7.12
CA HIS A 172 14.49 11.18 7.81
C HIS A 172 14.49 10.26 9.02
N GLU A 173 14.29 10.86 10.19
CA GLU A 173 14.00 10.16 11.45
C GLU A 173 12.67 9.37 11.43
N ASN A 174 11.89 9.51 10.36
CA ASN A 174 10.61 8.84 10.17
C ASN A 174 10.64 7.91 8.95
N VAL A 175 9.89 6.83 9.04
CA VAL A 175 9.74 5.78 8.01
C VAL A 175 9.13 6.27 6.67
N THR A 176 8.75 7.52 6.57
CA THR A 176 8.34 8.21 5.34
C THR A 176 9.52 8.55 4.43
N ALA A 177 10.43 7.63 4.28
CA ALA A 177 11.60 7.85 3.46
C ALA A 177 11.26 8.01 1.99
N GLN A 178 11.83 9.01 1.35
CA GLN A 178 12.01 8.97 -0.09
C GLN A 178 12.97 7.82 -0.40
N PHE A 179 12.52 6.90 -1.24
CA PHE A 179 13.38 5.82 -1.69
C PHE A 179 13.95 6.19 -3.05
N ASP A 180 15.26 6.27 -3.13
CA ASP A 180 15.94 6.29 -4.40
C ASP A 180 15.96 4.86 -4.94
N ALA A 181 15.46 4.66 -6.14
CA ALA A 181 15.53 3.38 -6.81
C ALA A 181 16.75 3.37 -7.74
N SER A 182 17.46 2.26 -7.78
CA SER A 182 18.53 2.08 -8.75
C SER A 182 18.02 2.19 -10.19
N ILE A 183 18.83 2.78 -11.06
CA ILE A 183 18.56 2.79 -12.50
C ILE A 183 18.92 1.43 -13.11
N ALA A 184 19.88 0.73 -12.50
CA ALA A 184 20.28 -0.61 -12.91
C ALA A 184 19.32 -1.68 -12.36
N PRO A 185 19.22 -2.85 -13.00
CA PRO A 185 18.53 -4.00 -12.43
C PRO A 185 19.10 -4.37 -11.05
N SER A 186 18.26 -4.91 -10.17
CA SER A 186 18.70 -5.40 -8.87
C SER A 186 19.75 -6.51 -9.02
N GLN A 187 20.71 -6.56 -8.11
CA GLN A 187 21.67 -7.66 -8.01
C GLN A 187 20.99 -9.04 -7.80
N TYR A 188 19.75 -9.04 -7.38
CA TYR A 188 18.96 -10.26 -7.18
C TYR A 188 18.21 -10.70 -8.44
N TYR A 189 18.32 -9.95 -9.54
CA TYR A 189 17.76 -10.34 -10.84
C TYR A 189 18.70 -11.40 -11.44
N GLN A 190 18.21 -12.62 -11.50
CA GLN A 190 18.84 -13.72 -12.24
C GLN A 190 18.04 -13.95 -13.52
N GLU A 191 18.73 -13.88 -14.64
CA GLU A 191 18.16 -14.15 -15.98
C GLU A 191 17.71 -15.62 -16.13
#